data_764b061416919dada66c42295a6f5486
#
_entry.id   764b061416919dada66c42295a6f5486
#
_cell.length_a   1.000
_cell.length_b   1.000
_cell.length_c   1.000
_cell.angle_alpha   90.00
_cell.angle_beta   90.00
_cell.angle_gamma   90.00
#
_symmetry.space_group_name_H-M   'P 1'
#
loop_
_entity.id
_entity.type
_entity.pdbx_description
1 polymer ?
#
loop_
_entity_poly.entity_id
_entity_poly.type
_entity_poly.pdbx_seq_one_letter_code
_entity_poly.pdbx_strand_id
1 'polypeptide(L)'
;MQKITFSKKLSTKFKISRKQAESLIKNKKVTLNGGIETRPFLSVTDKDIFEIKKIKSSKLNILLFHKPKGCITSKKDEKDRKIVYDFLPKKYHQYHYIGRLDYNSEGLLLFTKETSFKRYMELPKSNIKRSYLVNVIGSFDENKIKSMNKKIYGKEIYKKPNVNL
;
A
#
# COMPACT_ATOMS: atom_id res chain seq x y z
N MET A 1 10.74 34.95 -14.34
CA MET A 1 10.64 33.49 -14.35
C MET A 1 10.67 32.99 -12.91
N GLN A 2 9.62 32.28 -12.48
CA GLN A 2 9.56 31.73 -11.13
C GLN A 2 10.59 30.59 -10.97
N LYS A 3 11.58 30.78 -10.10
CA LYS A 3 12.53 29.73 -9.74
C LYS A 3 11.82 28.71 -8.87
N ILE A 4 11.78 27.46 -9.29
CA ILE A 4 11.18 26.34 -8.56
C ILE A 4 12.26 25.31 -8.24
N THR A 5 12.17 24.63 -7.09
CA THR A 5 13.14 23.60 -6.74
C THR A 5 12.97 22.35 -7.61
N PHE A 6 14.06 21.66 -7.91
CA PHE A 6 14.08 20.46 -8.75
C PHE A 6 13.14 19.38 -8.21
N SER A 7 13.15 19.12 -6.90
CA SER A 7 12.24 18.15 -6.27
C SER A 7 10.77 18.55 -6.43
N LYS A 8 10.44 19.85 -6.32
CA LYS A 8 9.07 20.33 -6.50
C LYS A 8 8.63 20.16 -7.96
N LYS A 9 9.49 20.51 -8.92
CA LYS A 9 9.19 20.37 -10.34
C LYS A 9 9.01 18.90 -10.75
N LEU A 10 9.91 18.02 -10.27
CA LEU A 10 9.82 16.58 -10.50
C LEU A 10 8.54 15.99 -9.90
N SER A 11 8.21 16.36 -8.66
CA SER A 11 6.99 15.95 -7.97
C SER A 11 5.73 16.29 -8.79
N THR A 12 5.65 17.51 -9.30
CA THR A 12 4.50 17.97 -10.10
C THR A 12 4.42 17.23 -11.44
N LYS A 13 5.53 17.13 -12.18
CA LYS A 13 5.56 16.51 -13.52
C LYS A 13 5.18 15.03 -13.48
N PHE A 14 5.68 14.29 -12.50
CA PHE A 14 5.49 12.83 -12.41
C PHE A 14 4.39 12.42 -11.41
N LYS A 15 3.66 13.38 -10.84
CA LYS A 15 2.57 13.14 -9.87
C LYS A 15 2.99 12.26 -8.69
N ILE A 16 4.23 12.47 -8.21
CA ILE A 16 4.80 11.77 -7.04
C ILE A 16 4.91 12.72 -5.84
N SER A 17 5.09 12.18 -4.62
CA SER A 17 5.31 13.05 -3.45
C SER A 17 6.69 13.74 -3.51
N ARG A 18 6.83 14.90 -2.86
CA ARG A 18 8.13 15.60 -2.75
C ARG A 18 9.21 14.69 -2.18
N LYS A 19 8.88 13.96 -1.13
CA LYS A 19 9.81 13.03 -0.47
C LYS A 19 10.29 11.92 -1.42
N GLN A 20 9.38 11.42 -2.29
CA GLN A 20 9.76 10.48 -3.35
C GLN A 20 10.66 11.13 -4.41
N ALA A 21 10.34 12.35 -4.83
CA ALA A 21 11.17 13.09 -5.79
C ALA A 21 12.58 13.34 -5.23
N GLU A 22 12.70 13.76 -3.98
CA GLU A 22 14.00 13.96 -3.31
C GLU A 22 14.79 12.64 -3.23
N SER A 23 14.12 11.54 -2.87
CA SER A 23 14.75 10.22 -2.84
C SER A 23 15.28 9.80 -4.21
N LEU A 24 14.50 9.99 -5.28
CA LEU A 24 14.92 9.65 -6.64
C LEU A 24 16.16 10.47 -7.07
N ILE A 25 16.18 11.77 -6.75
CA ILE A 25 17.31 12.67 -7.07
C ILE A 25 18.56 12.24 -6.30
N LYS A 26 18.49 12.09 -4.97
CA LYS A 26 19.61 11.66 -4.13
C LYS A 26 20.17 10.30 -4.54
N ASN A 27 19.31 9.39 -4.98
CA ASN A 27 19.70 8.03 -5.43
C ASN A 27 20.15 7.98 -6.89
N LYS A 28 20.49 9.12 -7.51
CA LYS A 28 21.01 9.19 -8.89
C LYS A 28 20.07 8.57 -9.95
N LYS A 29 18.76 8.56 -9.68
CA LYS A 29 17.73 7.98 -10.57
C LYS A 29 17.11 9.02 -11.52
N VAL A 30 17.57 10.27 -11.48
CA VAL A 30 17.08 11.37 -12.30
C VAL A 30 18.24 12.03 -13.00
N THR A 31 18.05 12.38 -14.27
CA THR A 31 18.95 13.27 -15.01
C THR A 31 18.31 14.64 -15.15
N LEU A 32 19.15 15.66 -15.16
CA LEU A 32 18.81 17.03 -15.47
C LEU A 32 19.67 17.46 -16.66
N ASN A 33 19.03 17.87 -17.76
CA ASN A 33 19.72 18.24 -19.00
C ASN A 33 20.75 17.20 -19.48
N GLY A 34 20.39 15.90 -19.34
CA GLY A 34 21.25 14.77 -19.73
C GLY A 34 22.27 14.34 -18.66
N GLY A 35 22.58 15.17 -17.67
CA GLY A 35 23.50 14.86 -16.56
C GLY A 35 22.80 14.32 -15.32
N ILE A 36 23.52 13.51 -14.50
CA ILE A 36 23.01 13.08 -13.19
C ILE A 36 23.09 14.27 -12.23
N GLU A 37 21.97 14.66 -11.64
CA GLU A 37 21.89 15.68 -10.60
C GLU A 37 21.41 15.04 -9.28
N THR A 38 22.06 15.42 -8.17
CA THR A 38 21.77 14.85 -6.84
C THR A 38 21.24 15.86 -5.84
N ARG A 39 21.15 17.13 -6.21
CA ARG A 39 20.71 18.23 -5.35
C ARG A 39 19.19 18.48 -5.52
N PRO A 40 18.33 18.04 -4.59
CA PRO A 40 16.89 18.16 -4.75
C PRO A 40 16.37 19.60 -4.67
N PHE A 41 17.15 20.50 -4.06
CA PHE A 41 16.78 21.91 -3.87
C PHE A 41 17.42 22.84 -4.92
N LEU A 42 18.10 22.29 -5.93
CA LEU A 42 18.60 23.07 -7.06
C LEU A 42 17.45 23.83 -7.71
N SER A 43 17.67 25.11 -8.00
CA SER A 43 16.72 25.92 -8.75
C SER A 43 16.70 25.51 -10.21
N VAL A 44 15.52 25.20 -10.74
CA VAL A 44 15.29 24.80 -12.13
C VAL A 44 14.22 25.68 -12.77
N THR A 45 14.24 25.74 -14.09
CA THR A 45 13.34 26.52 -14.93
C THR A 45 12.41 25.61 -15.76
N ASP A 46 11.51 26.22 -16.53
CA ASP A 46 10.64 25.46 -17.43
C ASP A 46 11.38 24.90 -18.66
N LYS A 47 12.57 25.44 -18.96
CA LYS A 47 13.40 24.99 -20.08
C LYS A 47 14.24 23.75 -19.71
N ASP A 48 14.39 23.45 -18.45
CA ASP A 48 15.20 22.31 -18.00
C ASP A 48 14.48 20.98 -18.28
N ILE A 49 15.22 20.09 -18.92
CA ILE A 49 14.78 18.74 -19.28
C ILE A 49 15.23 17.79 -18.18
N PHE A 50 14.30 17.02 -17.62
CA PHE A 50 14.62 15.99 -16.67
C PHE A 50 13.88 14.69 -16.99
N GLU A 51 14.62 13.60 -16.82
CA GLU A 51 14.15 12.26 -17.07
C GLU A 51 14.41 11.38 -15.84
N ILE A 52 13.43 10.54 -15.52
CA ILE A 52 13.67 9.47 -14.54
C ILE A 52 14.28 8.31 -15.31
N LYS A 53 15.52 7.92 -14.98
CA LYS A 53 16.10 6.70 -15.49
C LYS A 53 15.12 5.57 -15.23
N LYS A 54 14.69 4.86 -16.27
CA LYS A 54 13.83 3.67 -16.12
C LYS A 54 14.47 2.81 -15.02
N ILE A 55 13.85 2.78 -13.87
CA ILE A 55 14.18 1.79 -12.86
C ILE A 55 13.88 0.48 -13.59
N LYS A 56 14.91 -0.34 -13.83
CA LYS A 56 14.67 -1.73 -14.24
C LYS A 56 13.55 -2.19 -13.35
N SER A 57 12.42 -2.58 -13.91
CA SER A 57 11.28 -3.05 -13.15
C SER A 57 11.81 -4.18 -12.26
N SER A 58 12.08 -3.87 -10.99
CA SER A 58 12.37 -4.90 -10.04
C SER A 58 11.15 -5.82 -10.09
N LYS A 59 11.36 -7.08 -10.43
CA LYS A 59 10.29 -8.08 -10.35
C LYS A 59 9.60 -7.87 -9.03
N LEU A 60 8.32 -7.47 -9.07
CA LEU A 60 7.55 -7.27 -7.86
C LEU A 60 7.44 -8.63 -7.15
N ASN A 61 8.10 -8.75 -6.01
CA ASN A 61 8.09 -9.97 -5.24
C ASN A 61 6.86 -9.98 -4.33
N ILE A 62 5.84 -10.71 -4.76
CA ILE A 62 4.61 -10.90 -3.99
C ILE A 62 4.53 -12.38 -3.59
N LEU A 63 4.29 -12.62 -2.31
CA LEU A 63 3.92 -13.91 -1.79
C LEU A 63 2.41 -13.91 -1.48
N LEU A 64 1.70 -14.88 -2.01
CA LEU A 64 0.31 -15.15 -1.69
C LEU A 64 0.26 -16.20 -0.58
N PHE A 65 -0.42 -15.87 0.50
CA PHE A 65 -0.55 -16.73 1.66
C PHE A 65 -2.03 -16.89 2.04
N HIS A 66 -2.47 -18.11 2.21
CA HIS A 66 -3.76 -18.37 2.80
C HIS A 66 -3.62 -18.35 4.33
N LYS A 67 -4.02 -17.24 4.96
CA LYS A 67 -3.99 -17.14 6.42
C LYS A 67 -5.01 -18.07 7.04
N PRO A 68 -4.62 -18.98 7.94
CA PRO A 68 -5.59 -19.79 8.68
C PRO A 68 -6.27 -18.99 9.80
N LYS A 69 -7.38 -19.50 10.33
CA LYS A 69 -7.96 -19.04 11.61
C LYS A 69 -7.00 -19.36 12.76
N GLY A 70 -7.18 -18.67 13.89
CA GLY A 70 -6.39 -18.92 15.10
C GLY A 70 -4.98 -18.36 15.08
N CYS A 71 -4.66 -17.39 14.19
CA CYS A 71 -3.42 -16.65 14.24
C CYS A 71 -3.63 -15.18 13.94
N ILE A 72 -2.75 -14.34 14.46
CA ILE A 72 -2.80 -12.89 14.29
C ILE A 72 -1.89 -12.42 13.15
N THR A 73 -2.29 -11.35 12.48
CA THR A 73 -1.47 -10.69 11.47
C THR A 73 -0.52 -9.70 12.15
N SER A 74 0.58 -10.23 12.69
CA SER A 74 1.61 -9.44 13.38
C SER A 74 2.98 -10.06 13.17
N LYS A 75 4.04 -9.29 13.46
CA LYS A 75 5.44 -9.77 13.54
C LYS A 75 5.80 -10.29 14.93
N LYS A 76 5.09 -9.85 15.95
CA LYS A 76 5.27 -10.25 17.36
C LYS A 76 3.91 -10.26 18.03
N ASP A 77 3.77 -11.07 19.05
CA ASP A 77 2.62 -11.05 19.94
C ASP A 77 3.09 -11.09 21.40
N GLU A 78 2.49 -10.25 22.24
CA GLU A 78 2.79 -10.17 23.66
C GLU A 78 2.06 -11.24 24.50
N LYS A 79 1.06 -11.88 23.90
CA LYS A 79 0.23 -12.93 24.51
C LYS A 79 0.55 -14.33 24.04
N ASP A 80 1.70 -14.51 23.42
CA ASP A 80 2.22 -15.79 22.89
C ASP A 80 1.24 -16.56 21.98
N ARG A 81 0.37 -15.83 21.27
CA ARG A 81 -0.51 -16.40 20.26
C ARG A 81 0.25 -16.63 18.96
N LYS A 82 -0.15 -17.64 18.20
CA LYS A 82 0.41 -17.87 16.87
C LYS A 82 0.28 -16.63 15.99
N ILE A 83 1.35 -16.31 15.27
CA ILE A 83 1.41 -15.21 14.31
C ILE A 83 1.52 -15.76 12.88
N VAL A 84 1.19 -14.94 11.88
CA VAL A 84 1.26 -15.36 10.47
C VAL A 84 2.64 -15.82 10.04
N TYR A 85 3.71 -15.32 10.67
CA TYR A 85 5.08 -15.71 10.34
C TYR A 85 5.44 -17.12 10.82
N ASP A 86 4.74 -17.68 11.82
CA ASP A 86 4.96 -19.06 12.29
C ASP A 86 4.58 -20.09 11.22
N PHE A 87 3.73 -19.71 10.29
CA PHE A 87 3.29 -20.54 9.17
C PHE A 87 4.13 -20.34 7.90
N LEU A 88 5.11 -19.43 7.92
CA LEU A 88 5.94 -19.12 6.77
C LEU A 88 7.36 -19.67 6.93
N PRO A 89 7.94 -20.24 5.86
CA PRO A 89 9.35 -20.56 5.84
C PRO A 89 10.22 -19.33 6.19
N LYS A 90 11.32 -19.54 6.95
CA LYS A 90 12.21 -18.46 7.44
C LYS A 90 12.66 -17.48 6.34
N LYS A 91 12.88 -17.97 5.12
CA LYS A 91 13.25 -17.12 3.96
C LYS A 91 12.24 -16.02 3.62
N TYR A 92 10.99 -16.15 4.08
CA TYR A 92 9.93 -15.15 3.86
C TYR A 92 9.68 -14.21 5.05
N HIS A 93 10.37 -14.40 6.20
CA HIS A 93 10.19 -13.54 7.37
C HIS A 93 10.62 -12.08 7.13
N GLN A 94 11.42 -11.82 6.10
CA GLN A 94 11.77 -10.46 5.66
C GLN A 94 10.67 -9.76 4.84
N TYR A 95 9.61 -10.48 4.44
CA TYR A 95 8.48 -9.90 3.74
C TYR A 95 7.53 -9.19 4.73
N HIS A 96 6.86 -8.16 4.24
CA HIS A 96 5.86 -7.41 5.00
C HIS A 96 4.47 -7.82 4.55
N TYR A 97 3.58 -8.15 5.47
CA TYR A 97 2.18 -8.37 5.14
C TYR A 97 1.52 -7.08 4.64
N ILE A 98 0.55 -7.21 3.76
CA ILE A 98 -0.25 -6.12 3.18
C ILE A 98 -1.67 -6.21 3.74
N GLY A 99 -2.06 -5.22 4.53
CA GLY A 99 -3.32 -5.27 5.28
C GLY A 99 -3.27 -6.28 6.41
N ARG A 100 -4.40 -6.52 7.03
CA ARG A 100 -4.53 -7.48 8.13
C ARG A 100 -5.85 -8.23 8.01
N LEU A 101 -5.82 -9.48 8.44
CA LEU A 101 -7.02 -10.27 8.73
C LEU A 101 -7.05 -10.54 10.24
N ASP A 102 -8.23 -10.51 10.82
CA ASP A 102 -8.44 -10.75 12.25
C ASP A 102 -8.12 -12.20 12.64
N TYR A 103 -8.04 -12.45 13.95
CA TYR A 103 -7.69 -13.75 14.50
C TYR A 103 -8.57 -14.88 13.97
N ASN A 104 -9.88 -14.65 13.93
CA ASN A 104 -10.88 -15.63 13.47
C ASN A 104 -11.18 -15.55 11.97
N SER A 105 -10.54 -14.65 11.24
CA SER A 105 -10.66 -14.54 9.78
C SER A 105 -9.60 -15.38 9.09
N GLU A 106 -9.99 -16.01 7.98
CA GLU A 106 -9.08 -16.76 7.11
C GLU A 106 -9.14 -16.23 5.68
N GLY A 107 -8.17 -16.61 4.86
CA GLY A 107 -8.15 -16.28 3.44
C GLY A 107 -6.89 -15.57 2.97
N LEU A 108 -7.00 -14.89 1.84
CA LEU A 108 -5.85 -14.31 1.14
C LEU A 108 -5.21 -13.17 1.94
N LEU A 109 -3.95 -13.35 2.29
CA LEU A 109 -3.06 -12.33 2.83
C LEU A 109 -1.83 -12.23 1.93
N LEU A 110 -1.54 -11.03 1.47
CA LEU A 110 -0.39 -10.77 0.60
C LEU A 110 0.82 -10.34 1.42
N PHE A 111 2.00 -10.74 0.97
CA PHE A 111 3.27 -10.27 1.51
C PHE A 111 4.16 -9.76 0.39
N THR A 112 4.99 -8.76 0.69
CA THR A 112 5.94 -8.18 -0.26
C THR A 112 7.22 -7.70 0.44
N LYS A 113 8.31 -7.58 -0.31
CA LYS A 113 9.51 -6.88 0.14
C LYS A 113 9.45 -5.37 -0.13
N GLU A 114 8.61 -4.94 -1.06
CA GLU A 114 8.53 -3.55 -1.50
C GLU A 114 7.56 -2.74 -0.63
N THR A 115 8.12 -1.95 0.27
CA THR A 115 7.33 -1.08 1.19
C THR A 115 6.49 -0.04 0.46
N SER A 116 6.93 0.42 -0.71
CA SER A 116 6.17 1.34 -1.55
C SER A 116 4.90 0.67 -2.10
N PHE A 117 5.00 -0.58 -2.54
CA PHE A 117 3.86 -1.37 -3.00
C PHE A 117 2.90 -1.68 -1.84
N LYS A 118 3.44 -2.12 -0.68
CA LYS A 118 2.62 -2.30 0.54
C LYS A 118 1.83 -1.03 0.85
N ARG A 119 2.49 0.13 0.91
CA ARG A 119 1.84 1.40 1.18
C ARG A 119 0.76 1.73 0.15
N TYR A 120 1.03 1.53 -1.13
CA TYR A 120 0.04 1.74 -2.19
C TYR A 120 -1.21 0.88 -1.96
N MET A 121 -1.03 -0.41 -1.68
CA MET A 121 -2.13 -1.34 -1.45
C MET A 121 -2.96 -1.04 -0.20
N GLU A 122 -2.35 -0.42 0.83
CA GLU A 122 -3.03 -0.10 2.10
C GLU A 122 -3.68 1.29 2.12
N LEU A 123 -3.27 2.20 1.24
CA LEU A 123 -3.81 3.56 1.21
C LEU A 123 -5.29 3.56 0.78
N PRO A 124 -6.20 4.21 1.53
CA PRO A 124 -7.62 4.31 1.16
C PRO A 124 -7.86 4.90 -0.22
N LYS A 125 -7.05 5.90 -0.60
CA LYS A 125 -7.13 6.57 -1.91
C LYS A 125 -6.78 5.68 -3.10
N SER A 126 -6.09 4.57 -2.89
CA SER A 126 -5.78 3.60 -3.95
C SER A 126 -7.01 2.79 -4.37
N ASN A 127 -8.08 2.87 -3.61
CA ASN A 127 -9.38 2.28 -3.91
C ASN A 127 -9.34 0.79 -4.28
N ILE A 128 -8.44 0.05 -3.63
CA ILE A 128 -8.30 -1.40 -3.85
C ILE A 128 -9.50 -2.11 -3.22
N LYS A 129 -10.27 -2.78 -4.04
CA LYS A 129 -11.44 -3.57 -3.59
C LYS A 129 -10.97 -4.80 -2.80
N ARG A 130 -11.69 -5.12 -1.75
CA ARG A 130 -11.54 -6.34 -0.95
C ARG A 130 -12.88 -7.02 -0.84
N SER A 131 -12.93 -8.31 -1.15
CA SER A 131 -14.15 -9.11 -1.07
C SER A 131 -14.04 -10.10 0.09
N TYR A 132 -15.14 -10.29 0.80
CA TYR A 132 -15.22 -11.18 1.95
C TYR A 132 -16.45 -12.07 1.79
N LEU A 133 -16.29 -13.34 2.06
CA LEU A 133 -17.40 -14.26 2.30
C LEU A 133 -17.67 -14.30 3.80
N VAL A 134 -18.89 -13.95 4.20
CA VAL A 134 -19.26 -13.84 5.62
C VAL A 134 -20.41 -14.80 5.90
N ASN A 135 -20.20 -15.69 6.87
CA ASN A 135 -21.26 -16.54 7.39
C ASN A 135 -21.97 -15.83 8.54
N VAL A 136 -23.28 -15.70 8.47
CA VAL A 136 -24.12 -15.08 9.49
C VAL A 136 -25.08 -16.10 10.11
N ILE A 137 -25.41 -15.93 11.39
CA ILE A 137 -26.40 -16.75 12.09
C ILE A 137 -27.76 -16.09 12.00
N GLY A 138 -28.79 -16.84 11.68
CA GLY A 138 -30.17 -16.39 11.56
C GLY A 138 -30.62 -16.10 10.12
N SER A 139 -31.85 -15.63 9.96
CA SER A 139 -32.41 -15.27 8.66
C SER A 139 -31.82 -13.93 8.18
N PHE A 140 -31.35 -13.89 6.96
CA PHE A 140 -30.77 -12.72 6.33
C PHE A 140 -31.51 -12.43 5.01
N ASP A 141 -32.08 -11.24 4.88
CA ASP A 141 -32.87 -10.84 3.72
C ASP A 141 -32.37 -9.49 3.14
N GLU A 142 -32.88 -9.12 1.97
CA GLU A 142 -32.48 -7.86 1.30
C GLU A 142 -32.74 -6.61 2.13
N ASN A 143 -33.75 -6.60 2.99
CA ASN A 143 -34.08 -5.43 3.81
C ASN A 143 -33.02 -5.25 4.90
N LYS A 144 -32.54 -6.33 5.49
CA LYS A 144 -31.42 -6.31 6.45
C LYS A 144 -30.14 -5.82 5.77
N ILE A 145 -29.86 -6.25 4.54
CA ILE A 145 -28.72 -5.76 3.74
C ILE A 145 -28.83 -4.25 3.52
N LYS A 146 -30.00 -3.77 3.08
CA LYS A 146 -30.25 -2.33 2.88
C LYS A 146 -30.05 -1.53 4.17
N SER A 147 -30.42 -2.08 5.31
CA SER A 147 -30.25 -1.45 6.62
C SER A 147 -28.78 -1.35 7.07
N MET A 148 -27.96 -2.38 6.79
CA MET A 148 -26.53 -2.37 7.10
C MET A 148 -25.76 -1.27 6.39
N ASN A 149 -26.24 -0.87 5.21
CA ASN A 149 -25.65 0.21 4.43
C ASN A 149 -25.80 1.60 5.06
N LYS A 150 -26.56 1.75 6.14
CA LYS A 150 -26.82 3.03 6.82
C LYS A 150 -26.07 3.20 8.14
N LYS A 151 -25.42 2.14 8.66
CA LYS A 151 -24.77 2.20 9.96
C LYS A 151 -23.34 2.76 9.84
N ILE A 152 -23.12 3.90 10.49
CA ILE A 152 -21.81 4.49 10.73
C ILE A 152 -21.33 3.94 12.08
N TYR A 153 -20.18 3.25 12.09
CA TYR A 153 -19.57 2.78 13.33
C TYR A 153 -18.40 3.71 13.71
N GLY A 154 -18.57 4.42 14.82
CA GLY A 154 -17.57 5.32 15.37
C GLY A 154 -17.43 6.64 14.58
N LYS A 155 -16.27 7.30 14.73
CA LYS A 155 -15.94 8.59 14.08
C LYS A 155 -15.48 8.47 12.63
N GLU A 156 -15.29 7.25 12.12
CA GLU A 156 -14.80 7.01 10.75
C GLU A 156 -15.96 6.69 9.82
N ILE A 157 -16.01 7.39 8.69
CA ILE A 157 -16.95 7.12 7.61
C ILE A 157 -16.34 6.01 6.75
N TYR A 158 -16.85 4.78 6.91
CA TYR A 158 -16.49 3.69 6.03
C TYR A 158 -17.24 3.78 4.71
N LYS A 159 -16.58 3.43 3.60
CA LYS A 159 -17.26 3.30 2.32
C LYS A 159 -18.28 2.17 2.43
N LYS A 160 -19.48 2.44 1.88
CA LYS A 160 -20.58 1.48 1.80
C LYS A 160 -20.09 0.16 1.19
N PRO A 161 -20.23 -1.00 1.86
CA PRO A 161 -19.92 -2.29 1.26
C PRO A 161 -20.95 -2.62 0.16
N ASN A 162 -20.50 -3.28 -0.90
CA ASN A 162 -21.39 -3.96 -1.82
C ASN A 162 -21.63 -5.35 -1.25
N VAL A 163 -22.84 -5.62 -0.82
CA VAL A 163 -23.22 -6.94 -0.27
C VAL A 163 -24.09 -7.63 -1.31
N ASN A 164 -23.69 -8.85 -1.69
CA ASN A 164 -24.48 -9.76 -2.53
C ASN A 164 -24.82 -10.98 -1.68
N LEU A 165 -26.02 -11.50 -1.84
CA LEU A 165 -26.45 -12.77 -1.29
C LEU A 165 -25.98 -13.93 -2.15
#